data_6c1d0f8d295ae15f8e4daeff7f059132
#
_entry.id   6c1d0f8d295ae15f8e4daeff7f059132
#
_cell.length_a   1.000
_cell.length_b   1.000
_cell.length_c   1.000
_cell.angle_alpha   90.00
_cell.angle_beta   90.00
_cell.angle_gamma   90.00
#
_symmetry.space_group_name_H-M   'P 1'
#
loop_
_entity.id
_entity.type
_entity.pdbx_description
1 polymer ?
#
loop_
_entity_poly.entity_id
_entity_poly.type
_entity_poly.pdbx_seq_one_letter_code
_entity_poly.pdbx_strand_id
1 'polypeptide(L)'
;MDQQPGHPAPPVIGVATGVPYAAASGTYQAYQNLYHQQQQQQQQQLQMFWADQYREIEQTTDFRNHSLPLARIKKIMKADEDVRMIAAEAPVVFARACEMFILELTHRSWAHAEENKRRTLQKNDIAAAISRTDVFDFLIDIVPREEGKEDVAHALGAPPSDPLSYYYVPK
;
A
#
# COMPACT_ATOMS: atom_id res chain seq x y z
N MET A 1 40.93 -59.96 -37.25
CA MET A 1 39.61 -59.86 -37.89
C MET A 1 38.58 -59.98 -36.83
N ASP A 2 38.20 -58.88 -36.24
CA ASP A 2 37.06 -58.84 -35.29
C ASP A 2 36.37 -57.53 -35.48
N GLN A 3 35.14 -57.56 -35.98
CA GLN A 3 34.25 -56.42 -36.13
C GLN A 3 33.51 -56.24 -34.84
N GLN A 4 33.65 -55.09 -34.27
CA GLN A 4 32.86 -54.63 -33.11
C GLN A 4 31.54 -54.04 -33.63
N PRO A 5 30.36 -54.37 -33.03
CA PRO A 5 29.07 -53.87 -33.46
C PRO A 5 28.86 -52.48 -32.85
N GLY A 6 28.36 -51.58 -33.69
CA GLY A 6 28.09 -50.18 -33.31
C GLY A 6 26.97 -50.03 -32.28
N HIS A 7 27.20 -49.10 -31.35
CA HIS A 7 26.20 -48.61 -30.40
C HIS A 7 25.19 -47.73 -31.12
N PRO A 8 23.88 -47.86 -30.86
CA PRO A 8 22.88 -46.94 -31.38
C PRO A 8 22.96 -45.60 -30.60
N ALA A 9 22.95 -44.50 -31.34
CA ALA A 9 22.88 -43.14 -30.76
C ALA A 9 21.55 -42.92 -30.05
N PRO A 10 21.53 -42.15 -28.91
CA PRO A 10 20.28 -41.83 -28.20
C PRO A 10 19.40 -40.92 -29.05
N PRO A 11 18.05 -41.00 -28.89
CA PRO A 11 17.13 -40.16 -29.63
C PRO A 11 17.26 -38.69 -29.17
N VAL A 12 17.49 -37.78 -30.10
CA VAL A 12 17.47 -36.34 -29.89
C VAL A 12 16.02 -35.96 -29.71
N ILE A 13 15.64 -35.67 -28.43
CA ILE A 13 14.35 -35.06 -28.13
C ILE A 13 14.44 -33.63 -28.63
N GLY A 14 13.76 -33.34 -29.73
CA GLY A 14 13.59 -31.99 -30.25
C GLY A 14 12.80 -31.13 -29.24
N VAL A 15 13.49 -30.23 -28.57
CA VAL A 15 12.86 -29.16 -27.80
C VAL A 15 12.21 -28.24 -28.82
N ALA A 16 10.89 -28.28 -28.91
CA ALA A 16 10.09 -27.32 -29.68
C ALA A 16 10.14 -25.96 -28.95
N THR A 17 11.20 -25.19 -29.22
CA THR A 17 11.28 -23.79 -28.84
C THR A 17 10.64 -22.94 -29.93
N GLY A 18 9.33 -22.83 -29.88
CA GLY A 18 8.55 -22.01 -30.80
C GLY A 18 7.43 -21.31 -30.07
N VAL A 19 7.74 -20.52 -29.01
CA VAL A 19 6.83 -19.49 -28.54
C VAL A 19 7.06 -18.27 -29.43
N PRO A 20 6.12 -17.89 -30.29
CA PRO A 20 6.36 -16.74 -31.18
C PRO A 20 6.57 -15.47 -30.35
N TYR A 21 7.69 -14.83 -30.56
CA TYR A 21 8.10 -13.56 -29.91
C TYR A 21 7.00 -12.48 -29.97
N ALA A 22 6.13 -12.50 -30.96
CA ALA A 22 4.98 -11.64 -31.13
C ALA A 22 3.88 -11.84 -30.04
N ALA A 23 3.73 -13.07 -29.50
CA ALA A 23 2.73 -13.32 -28.46
C ALA A 23 3.17 -12.76 -27.08
N ALA A 24 4.47 -12.72 -26.80
CA ALA A 24 5.02 -12.14 -25.58
C ALA A 24 4.89 -10.61 -25.55
N SER A 25 5.04 -9.94 -26.70
CA SER A 25 4.90 -8.46 -26.77
C SER A 25 3.45 -8.01 -26.55
N GLY A 26 2.47 -8.75 -27.05
CA GLY A 26 1.03 -8.44 -26.86
C GLY A 26 0.59 -8.57 -25.40
N THR A 27 1.07 -9.58 -24.70
CA THR A 27 0.81 -9.76 -23.26
C THR A 27 1.45 -8.64 -22.43
N TYR A 28 2.68 -8.25 -22.72
CA TYR A 28 3.37 -7.16 -22.01
C TYR A 28 2.66 -5.82 -22.19
N GLN A 29 2.22 -5.49 -23.41
CA GLN A 29 1.43 -4.28 -23.66
C GLN A 29 0.07 -4.30 -22.93
N ALA A 30 -0.59 -5.44 -22.86
CA ALA A 30 -1.84 -5.59 -22.12
C ALA A 30 -1.64 -5.35 -20.62
N TYR A 31 -0.56 -5.87 -20.02
CA TYR A 31 -0.21 -5.59 -18.62
C TYR A 31 0.11 -4.12 -18.36
N GLN A 32 0.85 -3.48 -19.26
CA GLN A 32 1.14 -2.04 -19.15
C GLN A 32 -0.14 -1.19 -19.21
N ASN A 33 -1.04 -1.50 -20.16
CA ASN A 33 -2.30 -0.78 -20.29
C ASN A 33 -3.18 -0.96 -19.04
N LEU A 34 -3.27 -2.18 -18.49
CA LEU A 34 -3.99 -2.46 -17.26
C LEU A 34 -3.41 -1.68 -16.07
N TYR A 35 -2.09 -1.66 -15.95
CA TYR A 35 -1.40 -0.91 -14.90
C TYR A 35 -1.66 0.60 -15.00
N HIS A 36 -1.58 1.17 -16.20
CA HIS A 36 -1.90 2.58 -16.42
C HIS A 36 -3.37 2.91 -16.13
N GLN A 37 -4.28 2.04 -16.53
CA GLN A 37 -5.70 2.21 -16.24
C GLN A 37 -5.96 2.20 -14.72
N GLN A 38 -5.33 1.30 -14.00
CA GLN A 38 -5.45 1.22 -12.54
C GLN A 38 -4.88 2.47 -11.86
N GLN A 39 -3.72 2.97 -12.30
CA GLN A 39 -3.17 4.22 -11.78
C GLN A 39 -4.09 5.42 -12.03
N GLN A 40 -4.66 5.53 -13.22
CA GLN A 40 -5.61 6.60 -13.54
C GLN A 40 -6.86 6.52 -12.65
N GLN A 41 -7.37 5.33 -12.42
CA GLN A 41 -8.52 5.13 -11.52
C GLN A 41 -8.21 5.56 -10.08
N GLN A 42 -7.04 5.20 -9.56
CA GLN A 42 -6.60 5.63 -8.22
C GLN A 42 -6.47 7.15 -8.12
N GLN A 43 -5.90 7.80 -9.14
CA GLN A 43 -5.79 9.26 -9.19
C GLN A 43 -7.16 9.94 -9.21
N GLN A 44 -8.11 9.43 -9.99
CA GLN A 44 -9.47 9.96 -10.03
C GLN A 44 -10.18 9.82 -8.68
N GLN A 45 -10.04 8.68 -8.02
CA GLN A 45 -10.60 8.45 -6.68
C GLN A 45 -10.01 9.42 -5.66
N LEU A 46 -8.71 9.67 -5.73
CA LEU A 46 -8.05 10.63 -4.85
C LEU A 46 -8.51 12.08 -5.11
N GLN A 47 -8.71 12.46 -6.36
CA GLN A 47 -9.27 13.77 -6.72
C GLN A 47 -10.70 13.94 -6.18
N MET A 48 -11.54 12.92 -6.31
CA MET A 48 -12.89 12.93 -5.72
C MET A 48 -12.85 13.05 -4.20
N PHE A 49 -11.98 12.28 -3.54
CA PHE A 49 -11.77 12.36 -2.10
C PHE A 49 -11.44 13.79 -1.66
N TRP A 50 -10.48 14.44 -2.30
CA TRP A 50 -10.10 15.81 -1.97
C TRP A 50 -11.21 16.82 -2.27
N ALA A 51 -11.93 16.67 -3.38
CA ALA A 51 -13.08 17.51 -3.70
C ALA A 51 -14.17 17.42 -2.62
N ASP A 52 -14.43 16.21 -2.11
CA ASP A 52 -15.40 16.00 -1.02
C ASP A 52 -14.89 16.58 0.31
N GLN A 53 -13.59 16.46 0.62
CA GLN A 53 -13.00 17.11 1.80
C GLN A 53 -13.11 18.63 1.75
N TYR A 54 -12.85 19.26 0.60
CA TYR A 54 -13.03 20.70 0.41
C TYR A 54 -14.48 21.12 0.62
N ARG A 55 -15.42 20.40 0.03
CA ARG A 55 -16.86 20.69 0.19
C ARG A 55 -17.30 20.55 1.65
N GLU A 56 -16.82 19.54 2.35
CA GLU A 56 -17.12 19.35 3.77
C GLU A 56 -16.59 20.50 4.61
N ILE A 57 -15.34 20.97 4.36
CA ILE A 57 -14.75 22.13 5.06
C ILE A 57 -15.56 23.38 4.81
N GLU A 58 -15.97 23.68 3.57
CA GLU A 58 -16.77 24.86 3.22
C GLU A 58 -18.16 24.84 3.87
N GLN A 59 -18.74 23.66 4.08
CA GLN A 59 -20.05 23.48 4.70
C GLN A 59 -19.99 23.40 6.22
N THR A 60 -18.80 23.20 6.80
CA THR A 60 -18.64 23.05 8.25
C THR A 60 -18.83 24.40 8.94
N THR A 61 -19.87 24.53 9.72
CA THR A 61 -20.19 25.71 10.55
C THR A 61 -19.93 25.46 12.04
N ASP A 62 -19.83 24.21 12.46
CA ASP A 62 -19.57 23.81 13.85
C ASP A 62 -18.18 23.21 14.01
N PHE A 63 -17.31 23.94 14.68
CA PHE A 63 -15.94 23.53 15.02
C PHE A 63 -15.82 22.92 16.43
N ARG A 64 -16.92 22.47 17.04
CA ARG A 64 -16.92 21.88 18.38
C ARG A 64 -16.76 20.36 18.36
N ASN A 65 -17.19 19.73 17.29
CA ASN A 65 -17.11 18.28 17.14
C ASN A 65 -15.81 17.89 16.41
N HIS A 66 -14.91 17.26 17.18
CA HIS A 66 -13.63 16.76 16.66
C HIS A 66 -13.52 15.27 16.96
N SER A 67 -13.07 14.47 16.01
CA SER A 67 -12.79 13.06 16.21
C SER A 67 -11.50 12.86 17.03
N LEU A 68 -10.56 13.81 16.97
CA LEU A 68 -9.32 13.77 17.72
C LEU A 68 -9.39 14.65 18.99
N PRO A 69 -8.79 14.20 20.12
CA PRO A 69 -8.87 14.93 21.40
C PRO A 69 -7.97 16.17 21.39
N LEU A 70 -8.57 17.36 21.32
CA LEU A 70 -7.85 18.65 21.27
C LEU A 70 -6.90 18.88 22.44
N ALA A 71 -7.27 18.41 23.65
CA ALA A 71 -6.43 18.54 24.84
C ALA A 71 -5.09 17.79 24.67
N ARG A 72 -5.11 16.62 24.00
CA ARG A 72 -3.89 15.86 23.73
C ARG A 72 -3.04 16.52 22.66
N ILE A 73 -3.66 17.06 21.63
CA ILE A 73 -2.97 17.84 20.58
C ILE A 73 -2.28 19.05 21.21
N LYS A 74 -2.99 19.81 22.02
CA LYS A 74 -2.43 20.96 22.75
C LYS A 74 -1.25 20.55 23.64
N LYS A 75 -1.33 19.41 24.32
CA LYS A 75 -0.23 18.89 25.14
C LYS A 75 1.00 18.55 24.29
N ILE A 76 0.81 17.95 23.11
CA ILE A 76 1.89 17.63 22.17
C ILE A 76 2.54 18.92 21.65
N MET A 77 1.74 19.90 21.24
CA MET A 77 2.26 21.21 20.79
C MET A 77 3.07 21.93 21.89
N LYS A 78 2.70 21.77 23.15
CA LYS A 78 3.42 22.35 24.31
C LYS A 78 4.60 21.52 24.79
N ALA A 79 4.89 20.38 24.17
CA ALA A 79 6.08 19.59 24.49
C ALA A 79 7.36 20.28 24.00
N ASP A 80 7.26 21.17 23.02
CA ASP A 80 8.33 22.04 22.57
C ASP A 80 8.48 23.21 23.57
N GLU A 81 9.67 23.38 24.14
CA GLU A 81 9.97 24.39 25.17
C GLU A 81 9.87 25.82 24.62
N ASP A 82 10.04 26.03 23.33
CA ASP A 82 9.94 27.34 22.67
C ASP A 82 8.47 27.78 22.48
N VAL A 83 7.52 26.85 22.58
CA VAL A 83 6.09 27.14 22.44
C VAL A 83 5.50 27.68 23.74
N ARG A 84 5.43 28.99 23.87
CA ARG A 84 4.87 29.65 25.06
C ARG A 84 3.35 29.74 25.07
N MET A 85 2.75 30.08 23.93
CA MET A 85 1.30 30.26 23.77
C MET A 85 0.81 29.51 22.54
N ILE A 86 -0.39 28.95 22.63
CA ILE A 86 -1.08 28.28 21.53
C ILE A 86 -2.43 28.98 21.35
N ALA A 87 -2.69 29.48 20.13
CA ALA A 87 -3.99 30.01 19.76
C ALA A 87 -5.07 28.93 19.90
N ALA A 88 -6.29 29.34 20.26
CA ALA A 88 -7.37 28.37 20.49
C ALA A 88 -7.71 27.53 19.25
N GLU A 89 -7.55 28.11 18.09
CA GLU A 89 -7.85 27.52 16.78
C GLU A 89 -6.77 26.51 16.33
N ALA A 90 -5.53 26.65 16.79
CA ALA A 90 -4.41 25.84 16.33
C ALA A 90 -4.63 24.32 16.55
N PRO A 91 -5.07 23.85 17.75
CA PRO A 91 -5.39 22.43 17.93
C PRO A 91 -6.55 21.95 17.04
N VAL A 92 -7.52 22.82 16.73
CA VAL A 92 -8.67 22.51 15.87
C VAL A 92 -8.22 22.26 14.43
N VAL A 93 -7.44 23.20 13.88
CA VAL A 93 -6.88 23.08 12.52
C VAL A 93 -5.98 21.84 12.42
N PHE A 94 -5.16 21.60 13.43
CA PHE A 94 -4.27 20.45 13.46
C PHE A 94 -5.05 19.13 13.55
N ALA A 95 -6.11 19.07 14.35
CA ALA A 95 -6.99 17.90 14.42
C ALA A 95 -7.56 17.56 13.04
N ARG A 96 -8.11 18.55 12.34
CA ARG A 96 -8.67 18.36 10.99
C ARG A 96 -7.61 17.93 9.99
N ALA A 97 -6.43 18.55 10.02
CA ALA A 97 -5.32 18.15 9.17
C ALA A 97 -4.89 16.68 9.39
N CYS A 98 -4.82 16.25 10.66
CA CYS A 98 -4.52 14.85 10.99
C CYS A 98 -5.61 13.89 10.52
N GLU A 99 -6.89 14.25 10.63
CA GLU A 99 -8.01 13.45 10.11
C GLU A 99 -7.87 13.23 8.60
N MET A 100 -7.69 14.30 7.85
CA MET A 100 -7.53 14.25 6.41
C MET A 100 -6.30 13.42 6.00
N PHE A 101 -5.20 13.58 6.73
CA PHE A 101 -3.97 12.82 6.53
C PHE A 101 -4.19 11.31 6.74
N ILE A 102 -4.87 10.93 7.82
CA ILE A 102 -5.19 9.53 8.13
C ILE A 102 -6.13 8.95 7.05
N LEU A 103 -7.13 9.72 6.62
CA LEU A 103 -8.07 9.30 5.59
C LEU A 103 -7.36 9.08 4.24
N GLU A 104 -6.48 9.99 3.83
CA GLU A 104 -5.72 9.82 2.59
C GLU A 104 -4.78 8.62 2.66
N LEU A 105 -4.03 8.46 3.75
CA LEU A 105 -3.15 7.32 3.95
C LEU A 105 -3.94 6.01 3.90
N THR A 106 -5.11 5.97 4.54
CA THR A 106 -6.00 4.80 4.53
C THR A 106 -6.51 4.50 3.12
N HIS A 107 -6.91 5.53 2.37
CA HIS A 107 -7.39 5.38 0.99
C HIS A 107 -6.31 4.80 0.06
N ARG A 108 -5.09 5.32 0.14
CA ARG A 108 -3.95 4.82 -0.64
C ARG A 108 -3.55 3.39 -0.22
N SER A 109 -3.60 3.10 1.08
CA SER A 109 -3.32 1.75 1.60
C SER A 109 -4.39 0.74 1.17
N TRP A 110 -5.65 1.18 1.11
CA TRP A 110 -6.75 0.34 0.63
C TRP A 110 -6.58 -0.04 -0.83
N ALA A 111 -6.14 0.89 -1.68
CA ALA A 111 -5.84 0.59 -3.08
C ALA A 111 -4.82 -0.57 -3.21
N HIS A 112 -3.80 -0.61 -2.33
CA HIS A 112 -2.84 -1.71 -2.29
C HIS A 112 -3.49 -3.04 -1.84
N ALA A 113 -4.40 -3.00 -0.86
CA ALA A 113 -5.15 -4.19 -0.45
C ALA A 113 -6.04 -4.73 -1.60
N GLU A 114 -6.68 -3.85 -2.37
CA GLU A 114 -7.48 -4.19 -3.56
C GLU A 114 -6.62 -4.78 -4.69
N GLU A 115 -5.44 -4.23 -4.96
CA GLU A 115 -4.46 -4.80 -5.91
C GLU A 115 -4.17 -6.27 -5.58
N ASN A 116 -4.06 -6.59 -4.27
CA ASN A 116 -3.84 -7.93 -3.75
C ASN A 116 -5.14 -8.73 -3.52
N LYS A 117 -6.28 -8.25 -4.04
CA LYS A 117 -7.61 -8.88 -3.94
C LYS A 117 -8.04 -9.21 -2.51
N ARG A 118 -7.61 -8.41 -1.55
CA ARG A 118 -7.96 -8.53 -0.14
C ARG A 118 -9.05 -7.53 0.26
N ARG A 119 -9.83 -7.90 1.26
CA ARG A 119 -10.87 -7.07 1.87
C ARG A 119 -10.50 -6.60 3.28
N THR A 120 -9.25 -6.78 3.67
CA THR A 120 -8.73 -6.41 4.99
C THR A 120 -7.48 -5.58 4.80
N LEU A 121 -7.43 -4.43 5.46
CA LEU A 121 -6.27 -3.58 5.49
C LEU A 121 -5.22 -4.18 6.42
N GLN A 122 -4.00 -4.34 5.94
CA GLN A 122 -2.87 -4.87 6.69
C GLN A 122 -1.77 -3.82 6.88
N LYS A 123 -0.87 -4.04 7.84
CA LYS A 123 0.30 -3.17 8.06
C LYS A 123 1.13 -2.98 6.80
N ASN A 124 1.30 -4.03 6.01
CA ASN A 124 2.06 -3.99 4.75
C ASN A 124 1.41 -3.10 3.69
N ASP A 125 0.08 -2.96 3.68
CA ASP A 125 -0.60 -2.05 2.75
C ASP A 125 -0.29 -0.59 3.11
N ILE A 126 -0.27 -0.29 4.41
CA ILE A 126 0.11 1.04 4.92
C ILE A 126 1.57 1.33 4.59
N ALA A 127 2.47 0.38 4.86
CA ALA A 127 3.89 0.51 4.54
C ALA A 127 4.13 0.69 3.03
N ALA A 128 3.37 0.00 2.17
CA ALA A 128 3.44 0.16 0.73
C ALA A 128 2.96 1.54 0.27
N ALA A 129 1.87 2.06 0.85
CA ALA A 129 1.37 3.41 0.57
C ALA A 129 2.38 4.49 0.98
N ILE A 130 3.00 4.34 2.15
CA ILE A 130 4.06 5.22 2.65
C ILE A 130 5.25 5.24 1.69
N SER A 131 5.75 4.08 1.27
CA SER A 131 6.92 3.98 0.37
C SER A 131 6.68 4.49 -1.06
N ARG A 132 5.40 4.65 -1.46
CA ARG A 132 5.02 5.10 -2.81
C ARG A 132 4.64 6.58 -2.87
N THR A 133 4.69 7.30 -1.74
CA THR A 133 4.12 8.65 -1.66
C THR A 133 5.01 9.57 -0.83
N ASP A 134 5.67 10.51 -1.48
CA ASP A 134 6.68 11.40 -0.88
C ASP A 134 6.18 12.14 0.37
N VAL A 135 4.91 12.56 0.40
CA VAL A 135 4.35 13.26 1.57
C VAL A 135 4.33 12.40 2.84
N PHE A 136 4.48 11.08 2.71
CA PHE A 136 4.52 10.13 3.83
C PHE A 136 5.93 9.66 4.20
N ASP A 137 6.97 10.16 3.57
CA ASP A 137 8.36 9.70 3.77
C ASP A 137 8.80 9.73 5.24
N PHE A 138 8.32 10.70 6.02
CA PHE A 138 8.63 10.78 7.46
C PHE A 138 8.10 9.60 8.30
N LEU A 139 7.23 8.76 7.73
CA LEU A 139 6.70 7.56 8.38
C LEU A 139 7.49 6.29 8.05
N ILE A 140 8.45 6.32 7.13
CA ILE A 140 9.19 5.13 6.67
C ILE A 140 9.87 4.40 7.83
N ASP A 141 10.51 5.15 8.74
CA ASP A 141 11.18 4.58 9.91
C ASP A 141 10.22 4.11 11.01
N ILE A 142 8.99 4.64 11.02
CA ILE A 142 7.94 4.32 12.01
C ILE A 142 7.17 3.07 11.59
N VAL A 143 6.91 2.92 10.29
CA VAL A 143 6.18 1.78 9.73
C VAL A 143 7.03 1.14 8.62
N PRO A 144 8.10 0.44 8.96
CA PRO A 144 8.97 -0.19 7.96
C PRO A 144 8.22 -1.30 7.23
N ARG A 145 8.53 -1.45 5.94
CA ARG A 145 8.04 -2.54 5.12
C ARG A 145 8.72 -3.83 5.58
N GLU A 146 7.95 -4.87 5.86
CA GLU A 146 8.49 -6.19 6.14
C GLU A 146 8.88 -6.84 4.80
N GLU A 147 10.16 -6.79 4.47
CA GLU A 147 10.68 -7.48 3.30
C GLU A 147 10.71 -9.00 3.57
N GLY A 148 10.07 -9.78 2.73
CA GLY A 148 10.42 -11.18 2.53
C GLY A 148 9.61 -12.27 3.22
N LYS A 149 8.51 -12.02 3.94
CA LYS A 149 7.68 -13.12 4.48
C LYS A 149 6.43 -13.45 3.64
N GLU A 150 5.86 -12.49 2.95
CA GLU A 150 4.64 -12.73 2.16
C GLU A 150 4.95 -13.21 0.74
N ASP A 151 6.02 -12.72 0.11
CA ASP A 151 6.38 -13.12 -1.25
C ASP A 151 6.86 -14.58 -1.32
N VAL A 152 7.52 -15.09 -0.27
CA VAL A 152 7.96 -16.49 -0.19
C VAL A 152 6.80 -17.43 0.14
N ALA A 153 5.83 -17.00 0.97
CA ALA A 153 4.66 -17.81 1.31
C ALA A 153 3.72 -17.99 0.11
N HIS A 154 3.56 -16.95 -0.72
CA HIS A 154 2.77 -17.04 -1.96
C HIS A 154 3.45 -17.91 -3.04
N ALA A 155 4.78 -17.90 -3.10
CA ALA A 155 5.56 -18.72 -4.04
C ALA A 155 5.60 -20.21 -3.66
N LEU A 156 5.42 -20.54 -2.37
CA LEU A 156 5.50 -21.91 -1.85
C LEU A 156 4.14 -22.52 -1.49
N GLY A 157 3.01 -21.85 -1.77
CA GLY A 157 1.66 -22.40 -1.54
C GLY A 157 1.32 -22.68 -0.07
N ALA A 158 1.94 -21.98 0.88
CA ALA A 158 1.64 -22.13 2.29
C ALA A 158 0.26 -21.52 2.64
N PRO A 159 -0.55 -22.18 3.51
CA PRO A 159 -1.83 -21.64 3.92
C PRO A 159 -1.64 -20.32 4.69
N PRO A 160 -2.59 -19.34 4.58
CA PRO A 160 -2.48 -18.07 5.27
C PRO A 160 -2.43 -18.29 6.78
N SER A 161 -1.42 -17.70 7.43
CA SER A 161 -1.32 -17.68 8.89
C SER A 161 -2.50 -16.92 9.48
N ASP A 162 -3.06 -17.47 10.56
CA ASP A 162 -4.27 -17.00 11.26
C ASP A 162 -4.21 -15.48 11.57
N PRO A 163 -5.16 -14.67 11.06
CA PRO A 163 -5.17 -13.21 11.26
C PRO A 163 -5.43 -12.77 12.71
N LEU A 164 -5.78 -13.68 13.62
CA LEU A 164 -6.17 -13.35 14.99
C LEU A 164 -5.01 -13.28 16.00
N SER A 165 -3.80 -13.68 15.63
CA SER A 165 -2.65 -13.68 16.54
C SER A 165 -2.13 -12.29 16.92
N TYR A 166 -2.53 -11.22 16.20
CA TYR A 166 -2.11 -9.85 16.46
C TYR A 166 -2.90 -9.11 17.56
N TYR A 167 -3.99 -9.68 18.05
CA TYR A 167 -4.85 -9.02 19.06
C TYR A 167 -4.63 -9.51 20.49
N TYR A 168 -3.70 -10.43 20.73
CA TYR A 168 -3.40 -10.88 22.08
C TYR A 168 -2.28 -10.03 22.69
N VAL A 169 -2.66 -8.99 23.44
CA VAL A 169 -1.76 -8.30 24.37
C VAL A 169 -1.91 -9.02 25.71
N PRO A 170 -0.89 -9.71 26.23
CA PRO A 170 -0.96 -10.28 27.58
C PRO A 170 -1.02 -9.15 28.60
N LYS A 171 -1.91 -9.29 29.60
CA LYS A 171 -2.01 -8.40 30.76
C LYS A 171 -0.82 -8.56 31.67
#